data_9b21e0bddcf5c8ca55d2133eaa560ced
#
_entry.id   9b21e0bddcf5c8ca55d2133eaa560ced
#
_cell.length_a   1.000
_cell.length_b   1.000
_cell.length_c   1.000
_cell.angle_alpha   90.00
_cell.angle_beta   90.00
_cell.angle_gamma   90.00
#
_symmetry.space_group_name_H-M   'P 1'
#
loop_
_entity.id
_entity.type
_entity.pdbx_description
1 polymer ?
#
loop_
_entity_poly.entity_id
_entity_poly.type
_entity_poly.pdbx_seq_one_letter_code
_entity_poly.pdbx_strand_id
1 'polypeptide(L)'
;DGRPAALLAVAEGLRDRDHTVEAIRLGRRLLNDRGGAWDPRLLRVIFPFPYPDLIEAEAERAGVDPMLLAGLIRQESSFKHDAQSWVGATGLSQIMPSTGRWLASAVGVRGFEERLLTVPEVNVRMGARYLRDQLRSYDGARDLALAAYNAGPGRANRWKRSLDYNGDTDA
;
A
#
# COMPACT_ATOMS: atom_id res chain seq x y z
N ASP A 1 -6.59 -35.74 -3.99
CA ASP A 1 -5.52 -35.04 -4.69
C ASP A 1 -4.95 -33.95 -3.76
N GLY A 2 -3.83 -34.27 -3.08
CA GLY A 2 -3.26 -33.39 -2.02
C GLY A 2 -2.49 -32.16 -2.53
N ARG A 3 -2.39 -31.96 -3.84
CA ARG A 3 -1.58 -30.93 -4.48
C ARG A 3 -1.99 -29.49 -4.11
N PRO A 4 -3.28 -29.10 -4.09
CA PRO A 4 -3.68 -27.74 -3.70
C PRO A 4 -3.39 -27.43 -2.22
N ALA A 5 -3.55 -28.42 -1.33
CA ALA A 5 -3.25 -28.26 0.09
C ALA A 5 -1.74 -28.09 0.34
N ALA A 6 -0.90 -28.85 -0.36
CA ALA A 6 0.55 -28.71 -0.28
C ALA A 6 1.03 -27.34 -0.80
N LEU A 7 0.47 -26.85 -1.91
CA LEU A 7 0.79 -25.54 -2.44
C LEU A 7 0.34 -24.39 -1.52
N LEU A 8 -0.80 -24.55 -0.84
CA LEU A 8 -1.23 -23.59 0.18
C LEU A 8 -0.26 -23.55 1.36
N ALA A 9 0.18 -24.69 1.84
CA ALA A 9 1.21 -24.76 2.90
C ALA A 9 2.53 -24.10 2.48
N VAL A 10 2.94 -24.26 1.21
CA VAL A 10 4.11 -23.54 0.65
C VAL A 10 3.87 -22.04 0.65
N ALA A 11 2.68 -21.58 0.23
CA ALA A 11 2.35 -20.15 0.21
C ALA A 11 2.34 -19.55 1.62
N GLU A 12 1.82 -20.26 2.62
CA GLU A 12 1.89 -19.87 4.04
C GLU A 12 3.34 -19.81 4.52
N GLY A 13 4.15 -20.82 4.20
CA GLY A 13 5.56 -20.85 4.56
C GLY A 13 6.40 -19.73 3.90
N LEU A 14 6.04 -19.30 2.70
CA LEU A 14 6.64 -18.12 2.06
C LEU A 14 6.28 -16.84 2.81
N ARG A 15 4.99 -16.64 3.12
CA ARG A 15 4.53 -15.48 3.91
C ARG A 15 5.26 -15.39 5.25
N ASP A 16 5.36 -16.51 5.97
CA ASP A 16 5.95 -16.57 7.31
C ASP A 16 7.48 -16.36 7.33
N ARG A 17 8.10 -16.33 6.14
CA ARG A 17 9.54 -16.05 5.93
C ARG A 17 9.77 -14.74 5.16
N ASP A 18 8.83 -13.82 5.21
CA ASP A 18 8.90 -12.50 4.56
C ASP A 18 9.00 -12.51 3.02
N HIS A 19 8.75 -13.67 2.38
CA HIS A 19 8.58 -13.77 0.93
C HIS A 19 7.16 -13.39 0.51
N THR A 20 6.72 -12.21 0.93
CA THR A 20 5.32 -11.75 0.81
C THR A 20 4.84 -11.69 -0.64
N VAL A 21 5.69 -11.22 -1.55
CA VAL A 21 5.33 -11.10 -2.99
C VAL A 21 5.06 -12.47 -3.61
N GLU A 22 5.93 -13.43 -3.34
CA GLU A 22 5.83 -14.81 -3.85
C GLU A 22 4.62 -15.51 -3.24
N ALA A 23 4.38 -15.31 -1.94
CA ALA A 23 3.21 -15.83 -1.24
C ALA A 23 1.91 -15.33 -1.88
N ILE A 24 1.78 -14.01 -2.10
CA ILE A 24 0.61 -13.40 -2.74
C ILE A 24 0.40 -13.95 -4.15
N ARG A 25 1.47 -14.06 -4.95
CA ARG A 25 1.40 -14.60 -6.32
C ARG A 25 0.90 -16.04 -6.34
N LEU A 26 1.46 -16.88 -5.46
CA LEU A 26 1.06 -18.30 -5.36
C LEU A 26 -0.38 -18.40 -4.84
N GLY A 27 -0.75 -17.61 -3.84
CA GLY A 27 -2.12 -17.57 -3.31
C GLY A 27 -3.16 -17.17 -4.36
N ARG A 28 -2.87 -16.14 -5.17
CA ARG A 28 -3.76 -15.73 -6.29
C ARG A 28 -3.91 -16.82 -7.33
N ARG A 29 -2.82 -17.51 -7.67
CA ARG A 29 -2.88 -18.65 -8.60
C ARG A 29 -3.77 -19.74 -8.04
N LEU A 30 -3.60 -20.11 -6.76
CA LEU A 30 -4.43 -21.10 -6.09
C LEU A 30 -5.91 -20.72 -6.05
N LEU A 31 -6.24 -19.45 -5.87
CA LEU A 31 -7.61 -18.94 -5.93
C LEU A 31 -8.21 -19.15 -7.32
N ASN A 32 -7.48 -18.82 -8.38
CA ASN A 32 -7.93 -19.00 -9.76
C ASN A 32 -8.12 -20.48 -10.11
N ASP A 33 -7.16 -21.35 -9.71
CA ASP A 33 -7.22 -22.80 -9.95
C ASP A 33 -8.41 -23.46 -9.22
N ARG A 34 -8.94 -22.82 -8.17
CA ARG A 34 -10.13 -23.22 -7.40
C ARG A 34 -11.44 -22.57 -7.89
N GLY A 35 -11.44 -21.93 -9.05
CA GLY A 35 -12.61 -21.24 -9.58
C GLY A 35 -13.07 -20.06 -8.70
N GLY A 36 -12.17 -19.43 -7.96
CA GLY A 36 -12.48 -18.29 -7.08
C GLY A 36 -13.03 -18.67 -5.71
N ALA A 37 -12.98 -19.95 -5.31
CA ALA A 37 -13.44 -20.37 -3.99
C ALA A 37 -12.49 -19.85 -2.88
N TRP A 38 -13.02 -18.96 -2.06
CA TRP A 38 -12.29 -18.34 -0.94
C TRP A 38 -12.26 -19.29 0.29
N ASP A 39 -11.13 -19.31 0.97
CA ASP A 39 -11.01 -19.85 2.31
C ASP A 39 -10.15 -18.95 3.22
N PRO A 40 -10.33 -19.00 4.56
CA PRO A 40 -9.64 -18.08 5.47
C PRO A 40 -8.11 -18.18 5.44
N ARG A 41 -7.54 -19.34 5.15
CA ARG A 41 -6.10 -19.55 5.04
C ARG A 41 -5.57 -18.86 3.79
N LEU A 42 -6.27 -19.03 2.66
CA LEU A 42 -5.93 -18.41 1.39
C LEU A 42 -6.05 -16.89 1.46
N LEU A 43 -7.08 -16.38 2.14
CA LEU A 43 -7.23 -14.95 2.40
C LEU A 43 -6.03 -14.36 3.15
N ARG A 44 -5.56 -15.02 4.20
CA ARG A 44 -4.38 -14.57 4.95
C ARG A 44 -3.08 -14.58 4.14
N VAL A 45 -2.99 -15.42 3.13
CA VAL A 45 -1.85 -15.44 2.19
C VAL A 45 -1.96 -14.31 1.16
N ILE A 46 -3.15 -14.10 0.58
CA ILE A 46 -3.36 -13.10 -0.48
C ILE A 46 -3.42 -11.68 0.09
N PHE A 47 -3.95 -11.54 1.31
CA PHE A 47 -4.05 -10.27 2.03
C PHE A 47 -3.28 -10.34 3.35
N PRO A 48 -1.95 -10.45 3.30
CA PRO A 48 -1.13 -10.42 4.51
C PRO A 48 -1.20 -9.03 5.13
N PHE A 49 -0.93 -8.96 6.43
CA PHE A 49 -0.79 -7.71 7.15
C PHE A 49 0.55 -7.70 7.90
N PRO A 50 1.68 -7.62 7.17
CA PRO A 50 2.99 -7.45 7.79
C PRO A 50 3.13 -6.03 8.35
N TYR A 51 4.03 -5.86 9.30
CA TYR A 51 4.26 -4.59 10.02
C TYR A 51 3.03 -4.03 10.76
N PRO A 52 2.18 -4.86 11.44
CA PRO A 52 0.93 -4.38 12.00
C PRO A 52 1.12 -3.21 12.97
N ASP A 53 2.03 -3.34 13.93
CA ASP A 53 2.29 -2.31 14.94
C ASP A 53 2.75 -0.98 14.32
N LEU A 54 3.59 -1.05 13.28
CA LEU A 54 4.08 0.12 12.58
C LEU A 54 2.96 0.81 11.79
N ILE A 55 2.17 0.03 11.04
CA ILE A 55 1.09 0.58 10.22
C ILE A 55 0.01 1.21 11.12
N GLU A 56 -0.37 0.54 12.20
CA GLU A 56 -1.36 1.03 13.15
C GLU A 56 -0.88 2.32 13.82
N ALA A 57 0.37 2.36 14.33
CA ALA A 57 0.92 3.53 14.99
C ALA A 57 1.04 4.75 14.06
N GLU A 58 1.49 4.56 12.81
CA GLU A 58 1.64 5.69 11.88
C GLU A 58 0.30 6.10 11.26
N ALA A 59 -0.67 5.18 11.13
CA ALA A 59 -2.04 5.49 10.74
C ALA A 59 -2.74 6.33 11.82
N GLU A 60 -2.63 5.94 13.09
CA GLU A 60 -3.16 6.70 14.23
C GLU A 60 -2.53 8.10 14.29
N ARG A 61 -1.20 8.20 14.21
CA ARG A 61 -0.47 9.47 14.20
C ARG A 61 -0.92 10.40 13.07
N ALA A 62 -1.20 9.84 11.91
CA ALA A 62 -1.68 10.60 10.76
C ALA A 62 -3.18 10.88 10.80
N GLY A 63 -3.97 10.14 11.57
CA GLY A 63 -5.42 10.19 11.57
C GLY A 63 -6.02 9.59 10.29
N VAL A 64 -5.49 8.47 9.82
CA VAL A 64 -5.99 7.70 8.68
C VAL A 64 -6.40 6.29 9.11
N ASP A 65 -7.27 5.66 8.35
CA ASP A 65 -7.68 4.28 8.57
C ASP A 65 -6.47 3.34 8.35
N PRO A 66 -6.08 2.50 9.33
CA PRO A 66 -4.92 1.60 9.19
C PRO A 66 -5.12 0.57 8.08
N MET A 67 -6.36 0.11 7.82
CA MET A 67 -6.63 -0.82 6.73
C MET A 67 -6.51 -0.15 5.36
N LEU A 68 -6.88 1.12 5.25
CA LEU A 68 -6.66 1.90 4.04
C LEU A 68 -5.17 2.10 3.77
N LEU A 69 -4.38 2.41 4.80
CA LEU A 69 -2.92 2.53 4.68
C LEU A 69 -2.27 1.20 4.30
N ALA A 70 -2.69 0.09 4.92
CA ALA A 70 -2.21 -1.25 4.57
C ALA A 70 -2.55 -1.64 3.13
N GLY A 71 -3.78 -1.34 2.69
CA GLY A 71 -4.23 -1.56 1.32
C GLY A 71 -3.40 -0.77 0.30
N LEU A 72 -3.09 0.48 0.62
CA LEU A 72 -2.19 1.32 -0.17
C LEU A 72 -0.80 0.70 -0.28
N ILE A 73 -0.16 0.36 0.84
CA ILE A 73 1.18 -0.25 0.87
C ILE A 73 1.20 -1.56 0.07
N ARG A 74 0.16 -2.37 0.21
CA ARG A 74 0.03 -3.60 -0.56
C ARG A 74 -0.01 -3.34 -2.07
N GLN A 75 -0.74 -2.32 -2.49
CA GLN A 75 -0.83 -1.92 -3.90
C GLN A 75 0.51 -1.37 -4.42
N GLU A 76 1.19 -0.55 -3.63
CA GLU A 76 2.40 0.14 -4.03
C GLU A 76 3.63 -0.78 -4.11
N SER A 77 3.84 -1.64 -3.11
CA SER A 77 5.06 -2.45 -3.00
C SER A 77 4.82 -3.94 -2.75
N SER A 78 3.57 -4.37 -2.49
CA SER A 78 3.26 -5.69 -1.92
C SER A 78 4.06 -5.95 -0.63
N PHE A 79 4.26 -4.90 0.19
CA PHE A 79 5.03 -4.88 1.43
C PHE A 79 6.54 -5.12 1.28
N LYS A 80 7.10 -4.94 0.11
CA LYS A 80 8.53 -5.00 -0.11
C LYS A 80 9.17 -3.66 0.27
N HIS A 81 9.92 -3.62 1.39
CA HIS A 81 10.45 -2.37 1.95
C HIS A 81 11.52 -1.70 1.09
N ASP A 82 12.23 -2.45 0.27
CA ASP A 82 13.26 -1.98 -0.66
C ASP A 82 12.78 -1.90 -2.12
N ALA A 83 11.45 -1.96 -2.33
CA ALA A 83 10.88 -1.83 -3.67
C ALA A 83 11.28 -0.49 -4.30
N GLN A 84 11.71 -0.55 -5.56
CA GLN A 84 12.02 0.64 -6.35
C GLN A 84 11.36 0.55 -7.71
N SER A 85 10.61 1.59 -8.09
CA SER A 85 10.01 1.70 -9.41
C SER A 85 11.02 2.21 -10.44
N TRP A 86 10.73 2.03 -11.71
CA TRP A 86 11.56 2.54 -12.81
C TRP A 86 11.65 4.08 -12.84
N VAL A 87 10.72 4.79 -12.21
CA VAL A 87 10.74 6.27 -12.06
C VAL A 87 11.33 6.73 -10.74
N GLY A 88 11.83 5.81 -9.89
CA GLY A 88 12.52 6.11 -8.64
C GLY A 88 11.63 6.21 -7.40
N ALA A 89 10.33 5.88 -7.48
CA ALA A 89 9.53 5.74 -6.27
C ALA A 89 10.04 4.57 -5.43
N THR A 90 10.17 4.74 -4.11
CA THR A 90 10.94 3.83 -3.25
C THR A 90 10.18 3.46 -1.98
N GLY A 91 10.33 2.20 -1.56
CA GLY A 91 9.91 1.67 -0.28
C GLY A 91 8.46 1.22 -0.23
N LEU A 92 7.97 0.93 0.97
CA LEU A 92 6.64 0.36 1.24
C LEU A 92 5.51 1.16 0.60
N SER A 93 5.55 2.48 0.74
CA SER A 93 4.52 3.42 0.25
C SER A 93 4.91 4.09 -1.08
N GLN A 94 5.96 3.63 -1.74
CA GLN A 94 6.45 4.14 -3.04
C GLN A 94 6.57 5.67 -3.09
N ILE A 95 7.28 6.23 -2.12
CA ILE A 95 7.50 7.68 -2.04
C ILE A 95 8.57 8.11 -3.05
N MET A 96 8.24 9.11 -3.88
CA MET A 96 9.23 9.75 -4.75
C MET A 96 10.25 10.53 -3.91
N PRO A 97 11.54 10.54 -4.29
CA PRO A 97 12.58 11.29 -3.57
C PRO A 97 12.25 12.77 -3.35
N SER A 98 11.63 13.42 -4.34
CA SER A 98 11.17 14.82 -4.21
C SER A 98 10.06 14.98 -3.17
N THR A 99 9.10 14.05 -3.14
CA THR A 99 8.02 14.00 -2.13
C THR A 99 8.59 13.73 -0.74
N GLY A 100 9.54 12.78 -0.62
CA GLY A 100 10.21 12.48 0.64
C GLY A 100 10.95 13.69 1.20
N ARG A 101 11.67 14.42 0.36
CA ARG A 101 12.37 15.65 0.74
C ARG A 101 11.40 16.74 1.23
N TRP A 102 10.26 16.87 0.58
CA TRP A 102 9.21 17.82 0.99
C TRP A 102 8.55 17.40 2.31
N LEU A 103 8.28 16.11 2.52
CA LEU A 103 7.64 15.61 3.73
C LEU A 103 8.56 15.55 4.94
N ALA A 104 9.87 15.47 4.75
CA ALA A 104 10.85 15.13 5.79
C ALA A 104 10.68 15.96 7.07
N SER A 105 10.63 17.29 6.95
CA SER A 105 10.46 18.17 8.12
C SER A 105 9.11 17.99 8.79
N ALA A 106 8.04 17.79 8.00
CA ALA A 106 6.69 17.63 8.50
C ALA A 106 6.47 16.32 9.27
N VAL A 107 7.32 15.32 9.04
CA VAL A 107 7.29 14.03 9.77
C VAL A 107 8.45 13.86 10.75
N GLY A 108 9.23 14.93 11.00
CA GLY A 108 10.30 14.93 11.99
C GLY A 108 11.59 14.22 11.54
N VAL A 109 11.79 13.99 10.25
CA VAL A 109 13.02 13.41 9.70
C VAL A 109 14.02 14.51 9.42
N ARG A 110 15.10 14.54 10.22
CA ARG A 110 16.23 15.46 10.04
C ARG A 110 17.27 14.83 9.12
N GLY A 111 17.92 15.65 8.28
CA GLY A 111 19.00 15.17 7.39
C GLY A 111 18.49 14.11 6.40
N PHE A 112 17.37 14.38 5.76
CA PHE A 112 16.77 13.44 4.81
C PHE A 112 17.73 13.12 3.66
N GLU A 113 17.95 11.82 3.48
CA GLU A 113 18.63 11.23 2.34
C GLU A 113 17.71 10.19 1.68
N GLU A 114 17.84 10.00 0.37
CA GLU A 114 16.95 9.10 -0.39
C GLU A 114 16.99 7.64 0.09
N ARG A 115 18.13 7.19 0.61
CA ARG A 115 18.28 5.86 1.22
C ARG A 115 17.35 5.63 2.42
N LEU A 116 16.90 6.69 3.10
CA LEU A 116 15.94 6.59 4.20
C LEU A 116 14.55 6.13 3.73
N LEU A 117 14.25 6.21 2.44
CA LEU A 117 13.00 5.70 1.88
C LEU A 117 12.92 4.17 1.88
N THR A 118 14.03 3.43 2.09
CA THR A 118 14.00 1.97 2.27
C THR A 118 13.82 1.57 3.74
N VAL A 119 13.86 2.53 4.67
CA VAL A 119 13.62 2.29 6.09
C VAL A 119 12.12 2.26 6.35
N PRO A 120 11.54 1.13 6.82
CA PRO A 120 10.09 0.97 6.97
C PRO A 120 9.43 2.09 7.77
N GLU A 121 9.99 2.45 8.93
CA GLU A 121 9.43 3.45 9.85
C GLU A 121 9.36 4.84 9.20
N VAL A 122 10.37 5.20 8.43
CA VAL A 122 10.43 6.49 7.71
C VAL A 122 9.43 6.48 6.56
N ASN A 123 9.42 5.41 5.78
CA ASN A 123 8.61 5.31 4.59
C ASN A 123 7.11 5.25 4.91
N VAL A 124 6.70 4.39 5.87
CA VAL A 124 5.29 4.29 6.28
C VAL A 124 4.80 5.60 6.89
N ARG A 125 5.62 6.26 7.71
CA ARG A 125 5.29 7.59 8.26
C ARG A 125 5.07 8.64 7.18
N MET A 126 5.94 8.67 6.16
CA MET A 126 5.78 9.57 5.01
C MET A 126 4.54 9.22 4.19
N GLY A 127 4.31 7.92 3.94
CA GLY A 127 3.14 7.43 3.21
C GLY A 127 1.82 7.78 3.91
N ALA A 128 1.73 7.53 5.22
CA ALA A 128 0.56 7.86 6.03
C ALA A 128 0.28 9.37 6.02
N ARG A 129 1.34 10.18 6.16
CA ARG A 129 1.22 11.65 6.08
C ARG A 129 0.75 12.09 4.70
N TYR A 130 1.30 11.56 3.62
CA TYR A 130 0.92 11.92 2.27
C TYR A 130 -0.52 11.50 1.95
N LEU A 131 -0.92 10.29 2.37
CA LEU A 131 -2.31 9.81 2.25
C LEU A 131 -3.29 10.73 2.97
N ARG A 132 -2.99 11.12 4.22
CA ARG A 132 -3.80 12.09 4.96
C ARG A 132 -3.97 13.40 4.20
N ASP A 133 -2.87 13.92 3.65
CA ASP A 133 -2.89 15.20 2.95
C ASP A 133 -3.73 15.10 1.66
N GLN A 134 -3.70 13.95 0.96
CA GLN A 134 -4.61 13.69 -0.16
C GLN A 134 -6.07 13.57 0.30
N LEU A 135 -6.37 12.80 1.35
CA LEU A 135 -7.73 12.67 1.88
C LEU A 135 -8.31 14.04 2.25
N ARG A 136 -7.53 14.91 2.88
CA ARG A 136 -7.96 16.28 3.22
C ARG A 136 -8.21 17.13 1.98
N SER A 137 -7.40 16.99 0.94
CA SER A 137 -7.54 17.75 -0.31
C SER A 137 -8.78 17.38 -1.11
N TYR A 138 -9.38 16.23 -0.83
CA TYR A 138 -10.57 15.69 -1.51
C TYR A 138 -11.74 15.45 -0.54
N ASP A 139 -11.80 16.19 0.58
CA ASP A 139 -12.92 16.14 1.54
C ASP A 139 -13.26 14.73 2.04
N GLY A 140 -12.25 13.86 2.12
CA GLY A 140 -12.39 12.47 2.56
C GLY A 140 -12.77 11.47 1.45
N ALA A 141 -12.97 11.91 0.20
CA ALA A 141 -13.23 11.02 -0.93
C ALA A 141 -12.03 10.09 -1.19
N ARG A 142 -12.16 8.83 -0.76
CA ARG A 142 -11.07 7.85 -0.75
C ARG A 142 -10.55 7.52 -2.15
N ASP A 143 -11.44 7.36 -3.10
CA ASP A 143 -11.14 7.07 -4.51
C ASP A 143 -10.32 8.19 -5.16
N LEU A 144 -10.73 9.46 -4.99
CA LEU A 144 -9.98 10.62 -5.48
C LEU A 144 -8.63 10.79 -4.76
N ALA A 145 -8.60 10.55 -3.45
CA ALA A 145 -7.37 10.62 -2.67
C ALA A 145 -6.36 9.56 -3.12
N LEU A 146 -6.80 8.31 -3.36
CA LEU A 146 -5.97 7.24 -3.88
C LEU A 146 -5.54 7.50 -5.34
N ALA A 147 -6.43 8.02 -6.17
CA ALA A 147 -6.10 8.45 -7.53
C ALA A 147 -5.04 9.56 -7.53
N ALA A 148 -5.15 10.53 -6.60
CA ALA A 148 -4.18 11.60 -6.44
C ALA A 148 -2.84 11.11 -5.87
N TYR A 149 -2.87 10.15 -4.96
CA TYR A 149 -1.66 9.50 -4.44
C TYR A 149 -0.86 8.86 -5.57
N ASN A 150 -1.52 8.05 -6.39
CA ASN A 150 -0.90 7.28 -7.48
C ASN A 150 -0.50 8.15 -8.68
N ALA A 151 -1.40 8.98 -9.18
CA ALA A 151 -1.23 9.71 -10.44
C ALA A 151 -0.85 11.19 -10.27
N GLY A 152 -0.83 11.67 -9.03
CA GLY A 152 -0.63 13.07 -8.66
C GLY A 152 -1.92 13.91 -8.71
N PRO A 153 -2.01 14.96 -7.85
CA PRO A 153 -3.22 15.79 -7.72
C PRO A 153 -3.67 16.44 -9.03
N GLY A 154 -2.72 16.81 -9.89
CA GLY A 154 -3.04 17.43 -11.19
C GLY A 154 -3.86 16.53 -12.12
N ARG A 155 -3.58 15.21 -12.15
CA ARG A 155 -4.36 14.24 -12.92
C ARG A 155 -5.70 13.95 -12.25
N ALA A 156 -5.72 13.71 -10.95
CA ALA A 156 -6.94 13.47 -10.20
C ALA A 156 -7.93 14.62 -10.36
N ASN A 157 -7.47 15.87 -10.30
CA ASN A 157 -8.30 17.05 -10.52
C ASN A 157 -8.84 17.15 -11.96
N ARG A 158 -8.09 16.69 -12.97
CA ARG A 158 -8.61 16.61 -14.34
C ARG A 158 -9.72 15.57 -14.45
N TRP A 159 -9.51 14.38 -13.89
CA TRP A 159 -10.52 13.31 -13.87
C TRP A 159 -11.78 13.73 -13.12
N LYS A 160 -11.63 14.32 -11.93
CA LYS A 160 -12.77 14.87 -11.17
C LYS A 160 -13.65 15.80 -12.03
N ARG A 161 -13.04 16.67 -12.82
CA ARG A 161 -13.77 17.60 -13.70
C ARG A 161 -14.37 16.93 -14.93
N SER A 162 -13.66 15.95 -15.53
CA SER A 162 -14.12 15.31 -16.79
C SER A 162 -15.23 14.29 -16.59
N LEU A 163 -15.39 13.77 -15.37
CA LEU A 163 -16.37 12.74 -15.03
C LEU A 163 -17.60 13.29 -14.30
N ASP A 164 -17.73 14.62 -14.18
CA ASP A 164 -18.76 15.27 -13.34
C ASP A 164 -18.92 14.57 -11.98
N TYR A 165 -17.78 14.27 -11.37
CA TYR A 165 -17.69 13.48 -10.15
C TYR A 165 -18.55 14.06 -9.03
N ASN A 166 -19.58 13.33 -8.63
CA ASN A 166 -20.56 13.72 -7.62
C ASN A 166 -20.28 13.11 -6.22
N GLY A 167 -19.20 12.32 -6.08
CA GLY A 167 -18.87 11.64 -4.83
C GLY A 167 -19.52 10.25 -4.70
N ASP A 168 -20.29 9.80 -5.68
CA ASP A 168 -20.87 8.49 -5.71
C ASP A 168 -19.90 7.49 -6.36
N THR A 169 -19.42 6.51 -5.58
CA THR A 169 -18.48 5.48 -6.02
C THR A 169 -19.16 4.21 -6.50
N ASP A 170 -20.49 4.14 -6.40
CA ASP A 170 -21.30 2.96 -6.74
C ASP A 170 -21.99 3.10 -8.12
N ALA A 171 -21.63 4.09 -8.93
CA ALA A 171 -22.18 4.31 -10.26
C ALA A 171 -21.37 3.60 -11.36
#